data_ff183fe00f68aafbd58eac2c97499794
#
_entry.id   ff183fe00f68aafbd58eac2c97499794
#
_cell.length_a   1.000
_cell.length_b   1.000
_cell.length_c   1.000
_cell.angle_alpha   90.00
_cell.angle_beta   90.00
_cell.angle_gamma   90.00
#
_symmetry.space_group_name_H-M   'P 1'
#
loop_
_entity.id
_entity.type
_entity.pdbx_description
1 polymer ?
#
loop_
_entity_poly.entity_id
_entity_poly.type
_entity_poly.pdbx_seq_one_letter_code
_entity_poly.pdbx_strand_id
1 'polypeptide(L)'
;MQQGGHDQLYPYQWDLNYRNPAVFRAMMENLLYLANRGIDVIRIDAVPYIWKQMGTDCRNLPQVHSIVRMCRLICEAVCPGVILLGEVVMAPEKLAPYFGPTEKPECHMLYNATTMCTLWHTVATHDARLLRHQLDVLSTLPTSYVFLNYVRCHDDIGWGLDYRYLAGFGMQEVPHKAFLNAWFAGEYPGSPSRGERYNDDPRLGDARMCGTTASLTGVGTAQDAAAMDQALRLDLMLHAFILTQSGLPILYAGDEVAQLNDDAYRLDPLKVEDSRNLHRGMFDWQRAENRINPDTPQGRLFQGLRRLVQVRRENPAFAVNAVCHTIGLPSPSLLGLVREAKGQTLCALFNFGDEPASIHLPWAENTIDLLSGETPSDVLPAGGFVWMAEKTH
;
A
#
# COMPACT_ATOMS: atom_id res chain seq x y z
N MET A 1 2.45 -26.79 -25.13
CA MET A 1 2.24 -26.13 -23.84
C MET A 1 2.22 -24.63 -24.12
N GLN A 2 1.04 -24.01 -24.16
CA GLN A 2 0.93 -22.56 -24.31
C GLN A 2 1.04 -21.95 -22.91
N GLN A 3 2.08 -21.17 -22.71
CA GLN A 3 2.32 -20.38 -21.51
C GLN A 3 1.30 -19.26 -21.46
N GLY A 4 0.28 -19.42 -20.64
CA GLY A 4 -0.50 -18.29 -20.14
C GLY A 4 0.32 -17.62 -19.04
N GLY A 5 0.51 -16.30 -19.11
CA GLY A 5 1.38 -15.53 -18.24
C GLY A 5 1.04 -15.70 -16.75
N HIS A 6 2.02 -16.00 -16.00
CA HIS A 6 2.27 -16.22 -14.58
C HIS A 6 2.66 -17.64 -14.17
N ASP A 7 2.95 -18.54 -15.08
CA ASP A 7 3.51 -19.85 -14.75
C ASP A 7 5.05 -19.81 -14.61
N GLN A 8 5.58 -18.87 -13.83
CA GLN A 8 6.90 -19.07 -13.26
C GLN A 8 6.73 -19.94 -12.02
N LEU A 9 6.69 -21.26 -12.23
CA LEU A 9 6.84 -22.25 -11.18
C LEU A 9 8.28 -22.16 -10.66
N TYR A 10 8.47 -21.34 -9.66
CA TYR A 10 9.69 -21.37 -8.88
C TYR A 10 9.75 -22.71 -8.15
N PRO A 11 10.88 -23.43 -8.09
CA PRO A 11 10.99 -24.72 -7.44
C PRO A 11 10.70 -24.66 -5.93
N TYR A 12 10.64 -23.45 -5.36
CA TYR A 12 10.34 -23.18 -3.95
C TYR A 12 8.91 -22.65 -3.70
N GLN A 13 8.12 -22.36 -4.74
CA GLN A 13 6.75 -21.86 -4.64
C GLN A 13 5.79 -22.81 -5.35
N TRP A 14 5.04 -23.58 -4.57
CA TRP A 14 4.09 -24.55 -5.09
C TRP A 14 2.67 -24.01 -5.03
N ASP A 15 2.00 -24.05 -6.15
CA ASP A 15 0.65 -23.57 -6.32
C ASP A 15 -0.33 -24.75 -6.11
N LEU A 16 -1.08 -24.71 -5.01
CA LEU A 16 -1.98 -25.80 -4.63
C LEU A 16 -3.20 -25.85 -5.53
N ASN A 17 -3.60 -27.06 -5.91
CA ASN A 17 -4.77 -27.28 -6.77
C ASN A 17 -6.02 -27.63 -5.93
N TYR A 18 -6.84 -26.63 -5.64
CA TYR A 18 -8.09 -26.78 -4.90
C TYR A 18 -9.19 -27.51 -5.67
N ARG A 19 -8.99 -27.89 -6.92
CA ARG A 19 -9.87 -28.83 -7.62
C ARG A 19 -9.89 -30.21 -6.95
N ASN A 20 -8.83 -30.55 -6.22
CA ASN A 20 -8.80 -31.72 -5.38
C ASN A 20 -9.44 -31.42 -4.01
N PRO A 21 -10.60 -32.06 -3.64
CA PRO A 21 -11.24 -31.81 -2.35
C PRO A 21 -10.35 -32.12 -1.13
N ALA A 22 -9.39 -33.03 -1.27
CA ALA A 22 -8.45 -33.32 -0.19
C ALA A 22 -7.52 -32.13 0.12
N VAL A 23 -7.16 -31.32 -0.89
CA VAL A 23 -6.39 -30.10 -0.71
C VAL A 23 -7.23 -29.06 0.06
N PHE A 24 -8.48 -28.86 -0.35
CA PHE A 24 -9.38 -27.96 0.36
C PHE A 24 -9.52 -28.37 1.85
N ARG A 25 -9.78 -29.64 2.11
CA ARG A 25 -9.91 -30.17 3.49
C ARG A 25 -8.64 -29.91 4.30
N ALA A 26 -7.47 -30.29 3.79
CA ALA A 26 -6.21 -30.12 4.50
C ALA A 26 -5.91 -28.63 4.79
N MET A 27 -6.20 -27.74 3.83
CA MET A 27 -5.99 -26.31 4.02
C MET A 27 -7.00 -25.70 4.99
N MET A 28 -8.25 -26.18 5.03
CA MET A 28 -9.21 -25.79 6.07
C MET A 28 -8.78 -26.25 7.46
N GLU A 29 -8.27 -27.48 7.60
CA GLU A 29 -7.71 -27.97 8.86
C GLU A 29 -6.54 -27.08 9.34
N ASN A 30 -5.66 -26.65 8.43
CA ASN A 30 -4.58 -25.70 8.73
C ASN A 30 -5.12 -24.32 9.16
N LEU A 31 -6.13 -23.79 8.46
CA LEU A 31 -6.76 -22.52 8.79
C LEU A 31 -7.37 -22.56 10.20
N LEU A 32 -8.15 -23.61 10.50
CA LEU A 32 -8.76 -23.80 11.81
C LEU A 32 -7.73 -24.03 12.91
N TYR A 33 -6.60 -24.69 12.60
CA TYR A 33 -5.48 -24.82 13.52
C TYR A 33 -4.92 -23.46 13.91
N LEU A 34 -4.69 -22.54 12.93
CA LEU A 34 -4.21 -21.19 13.20
C LEU A 34 -5.25 -20.40 14.03
N ALA A 35 -6.51 -20.48 13.69
CA ALA A 35 -7.60 -19.87 14.47
C ALA A 35 -7.59 -20.34 15.92
N ASN A 36 -7.43 -21.65 16.15
CA ASN A 36 -7.35 -22.25 17.50
C ASN A 36 -6.09 -21.82 18.29
N ARG A 37 -5.07 -21.29 17.59
CA ARG A 37 -3.88 -20.71 18.21
C ARG A 37 -4.03 -19.22 18.57
N GLY A 38 -5.22 -18.65 18.35
CA GLY A 38 -5.52 -17.27 18.66
C GLY A 38 -5.13 -16.28 17.56
N ILE A 39 -5.07 -16.73 16.31
CA ILE A 39 -4.86 -15.84 15.16
C ILE A 39 -6.20 -15.22 14.77
N ASP A 40 -6.32 -13.90 14.84
CA ASP A 40 -7.55 -13.15 14.55
C ASP A 40 -7.73 -12.84 13.07
N VAL A 41 -6.64 -12.64 12.32
CA VAL A 41 -6.67 -12.34 10.88
C VAL A 41 -5.83 -13.37 10.13
N ILE A 42 -6.45 -14.10 9.21
CA ILE A 42 -5.77 -15.10 8.38
C ILE A 42 -5.71 -14.61 6.94
N ARG A 43 -4.50 -14.42 6.41
CA ARG A 43 -4.26 -14.07 5.01
C ARG A 43 -4.35 -15.31 4.14
N ILE A 44 -5.19 -15.24 3.12
CA ILE A 44 -5.27 -16.25 2.05
C ILE A 44 -4.46 -15.72 0.87
N ASP A 45 -3.38 -16.41 0.59
CA ASP A 45 -2.43 -16.08 -0.47
C ASP A 45 -2.98 -16.40 -1.85
N ALA A 46 -2.65 -15.58 -2.85
CA ALA A 46 -2.90 -15.79 -4.27
C ALA A 46 -4.34 -16.27 -4.60
N VAL A 47 -5.34 -15.70 -3.92
CA VAL A 47 -6.75 -16.14 -4.01
C VAL A 47 -7.24 -16.35 -5.44
N PRO A 48 -6.96 -15.48 -6.42
CA PRO A 48 -7.45 -15.63 -7.79
C PRO A 48 -7.02 -16.91 -8.50
N TYR A 49 -5.98 -17.59 -8.02
CA TYR A 49 -5.29 -18.68 -8.70
C TYR A 49 -5.53 -20.06 -8.08
N ILE A 50 -6.30 -20.16 -6.99
CA ILE A 50 -6.45 -21.41 -6.22
C ILE A 50 -7.17 -22.55 -7.00
N TRP A 51 -7.87 -22.23 -8.09
CA TRP A 51 -8.53 -23.22 -8.94
C TRP A 51 -7.79 -23.43 -10.25
N LYS A 52 -7.48 -24.68 -10.59
CA LYS A 52 -6.77 -25.05 -11.82
C LYS A 52 -7.69 -25.73 -12.82
N GLN A 53 -7.77 -25.20 -14.03
CA GLN A 53 -8.58 -25.74 -15.12
C GLN A 53 -7.83 -25.64 -16.45
N MET A 54 -7.54 -26.79 -17.04
CA MET A 54 -6.89 -26.86 -18.35
C MET A 54 -7.68 -26.09 -19.42
N GLY A 55 -6.98 -25.39 -20.29
CA GLY A 55 -7.57 -24.57 -21.34
C GLY A 55 -8.05 -23.18 -20.89
N THR A 56 -7.74 -22.78 -19.65
CA THR A 56 -7.98 -21.42 -19.13
C THR A 56 -6.66 -20.83 -18.65
N ASP A 57 -6.69 -19.53 -18.30
CA ASP A 57 -5.57 -18.85 -17.63
C ASP A 57 -5.44 -19.20 -16.13
N CYS A 58 -6.30 -20.08 -15.62
CA CYS A 58 -6.38 -20.46 -14.20
C CYS A 58 -6.52 -19.26 -13.23
N ARG A 59 -7.15 -18.19 -13.67
CA ARG A 59 -7.28 -16.94 -12.92
C ARG A 59 -8.74 -16.49 -12.85
N ASN A 60 -9.19 -16.05 -11.67
CA ASN A 60 -10.55 -15.51 -11.45
C ASN A 60 -11.70 -16.44 -11.91
N LEU A 61 -11.50 -17.74 -11.87
CA LEU A 61 -12.53 -18.69 -12.26
C LEU A 61 -13.68 -18.71 -11.24
N PRO A 62 -14.93 -18.98 -11.66
CA PRO A 62 -16.07 -18.96 -10.75
C PRO A 62 -15.93 -19.89 -9.53
N GLN A 63 -15.17 -20.97 -9.67
CA GLN A 63 -14.90 -21.90 -8.59
C GLN A 63 -14.06 -21.31 -7.46
N VAL A 64 -13.20 -20.33 -7.76
CA VAL A 64 -12.42 -19.59 -6.75
C VAL A 64 -13.38 -18.95 -5.74
N HIS A 65 -14.40 -18.25 -6.22
CA HIS A 65 -15.42 -17.62 -5.37
C HIS A 65 -16.15 -18.64 -4.50
N SER A 66 -16.47 -19.84 -5.05
CA SER A 66 -17.11 -20.90 -4.28
C SER A 66 -16.21 -21.42 -3.15
N ILE A 67 -14.91 -21.59 -3.39
CA ILE A 67 -13.93 -22.00 -2.38
C ILE A 67 -13.83 -20.95 -1.27
N VAL A 68 -13.68 -19.67 -1.62
CA VAL A 68 -13.59 -18.59 -0.63
C VAL A 68 -14.85 -18.49 0.23
N ARG A 69 -16.04 -18.63 -0.38
CA ARG A 69 -17.32 -18.69 0.37
C ARG A 69 -17.36 -19.84 1.35
N MET A 70 -16.92 -21.04 0.93
CA MET A 70 -16.86 -22.19 1.84
C MET A 70 -15.93 -21.92 3.02
N CYS A 71 -14.74 -21.35 2.77
CA CYS A 71 -13.83 -20.93 3.84
C CYS A 71 -14.52 -19.93 4.79
N ARG A 72 -15.21 -18.94 4.24
CA ARG A 72 -15.95 -17.93 5.01
C ARG A 72 -17.02 -18.56 5.89
N LEU A 73 -17.89 -19.40 5.31
CA LEU A 73 -18.98 -20.07 6.03
C LEU A 73 -18.49 -21.00 7.14
N ILE A 74 -17.39 -21.70 6.91
CA ILE A 74 -16.78 -22.56 7.94
C ILE A 74 -16.24 -21.70 9.08
N CYS A 75 -15.55 -20.60 8.79
CA CYS A 75 -15.05 -19.68 9.82
C CYS A 75 -16.21 -19.08 10.63
N GLU A 76 -17.27 -18.62 10.00
CA GLU A 76 -18.45 -18.06 10.69
C GLU A 76 -19.12 -19.07 11.61
N ALA A 77 -19.14 -20.37 11.23
CA ALA A 77 -19.74 -21.43 12.02
C ALA A 77 -18.86 -21.89 13.20
N VAL A 78 -17.53 -21.90 13.04
CA VAL A 78 -16.60 -22.55 13.98
C VAL A 78 -15.75 -21.55 14.76
N CYS A 79 -15.35 -20.45 14.13
CA CYS A 79 -14.48 -19.41 14.71
C CYS A 79 -14.90 -18.01 14.24
N PRO A 80 -16.10 -17.52 14.64
CA PRO A 80 -16.71 -16.30 14.09
C PRO A 80 -15.92 -15.02 14.36
N GLY A 81 -14.92 -15.04 15.23
CA GLY A 81 -14.01 -13.91 15.46
C GLY A 81 -12.87 -13.80 14.46
N VAL A 82 -12.69 -14.79 13.57
CA VAL A 82 -11.57 -14.80 12.60
C VAL A 82 -11.95 -14.03 11.34
N ILE A 83 -11.06 -13.15 10.92
CA ILE A 83 -11.17 -12.34 9.71
C ILE A 83 -10.35 -12.99 8.59
N LEU A 84 -10.94 -13.17 7.41
CA LEU A 84 -10.26 -13.61 6.21
C LEU A 84 -9.79 -12.40 5.39
N LEU A 85 -8.50 -12.28 5.20
CA LEU A 85 -7.84 -11.28 4.37
C LEU A 85 -7.38 -11.93 3.07
N GLY A 86 -8.01 -11.58 1.95
CA GLY A 86 -7.64 -12.11 0.64
C GLY A 86 -6.55 -11.27 -0.04
N GLU A 87 -5.55 -11.95 -0.59
CA GLU A 87 -4.63 -11.31 -1.51
C GLU A 87 -5.16 -11.41 -2.94
N VAL A 88 -5.57 -10.26 -3.46
CA VAL A 88 -6.13 -10.13 -4.81
C VAL A 88 -5.54 -8.87 -5.43
N VAL A 89 -4.60 -9.03 -6.37
CA VAL A 89 -3.92 -7.89 -7.01
C VAL A 89 -4.57 -7.63 -8.36
N MET A 90 -5.53 -6.70 -8.38
CA MET A 90 -6.30 -6.33 -9.57
C MET A 90 -6.82 -4.90 -9.47
N ALA A 91 -7.34 -4.37 -10.61
CA ALA A 91 -8.07 -3.11 -10.62
C ALA A 91 -9.31 -3.16 -9.69
N PRO A 92 -9.74 -2.04 -9.09
CA PRO A 92 -10.78 -1.99 -8.08
C PRO A 92 -12.10 -2.67 -8.49
N GLU A 93 -12.51 -2.51 -9.73
CA GLU A 93 -13.76 -3.11 -10.25
C GLU A 93 -13.73 -4.63 -10.22
N LYS A 94 -12.51 -5.20 -10.32
CA LYS A 94 -12.28 -6.65 -10.27
C LYS A 94 -12.05 -7.18 -8.84
N LEU A 95 -11.76 -6.28 -7.89
CA LEU A 95 -11.62 -6.63 -6.48
C LEU A 95 -12.97 -6.83 -5.79
N ALA A 96 -13.97 -5.99 -6.12
CA ALA A 96 -15.27 -5.98 -5.47
C ALA A 96 -15.93 -7.38 -5.39
N PRO A 97 -15.89 -8.25 -6.41
CA PRO A 97 -16.44 -9.60 -6.34
C PRO A 97 -15.86 -10.48 -5.22
N TYR A 98 -14.62 -10.24 -4.78
CA TYR A 98 -13.96 -11.02 -3.74
C TYR A 98 -14.39 -10.66 -2.30
N PHE A 99 -15.12 -9.56 -2.13
CA PHE A 99 -15.89 -9.31 -0.90
C PHE A 99 -17.19 -10.13 -0.88
N GLY A 100 -17.70 -10.44 -2.08
CA GLY A 100 -19.00 -11.09 -2.28
C GLY A 100 -20.19 -10.16 -1.97
N PRO A 101 -21.38 -10.46 -2.48
CA PRO A 101 -22.59 -9.75 -2.08
C PRO A 101 -22.98 -10.13 -0.64
N THR A 102 -23.82 -9.33 0.00
CA THR A 102 -24.25 -9.51 1.38
C THR A 102 -24.81 -10.93 1.67
N GLU A 103 -25.52 -11.50 0.70
CA GLU A 103 -26.14 -12.83 0.84
C GLU A 103 -25.14 -13.99 0.61
N LYS A 104 -23.96 -13.67 0.06
CA LYS A 104 -22.91 -14.64 -0.27
C LYS A 104 -21.54 -14.03 -0.02
N PRO A 105 -21.21 -13.69 1.23
CA PRO A 105 -19.96 -13.02 1.56
C PRO A 105 -18.76 -13.92 1.29
N GLU A 106 -17.64 -13.28 0.91
CA GLU A 106 -16.35 -13.91 0.65
C GLU A 106 -15.30 -13.40 1.64
N CYS A 107 -14.24 -12.72 1.17
CA CYS A 107 -13.26 -12.16 2.09
C CYS A 107 -13.86 -11.04 2.94
N HIS A 108 -13.41 -10.92 4.18
CA HIS A 108 -13.75 -9.78 5.03
C HIS A 108 -12.96 -8.54 4.64
N MET A 109 -11.70 -8.74 4.23
CA MET A 109 -10.75 -7.71 3.87
C MET A 109 -9.97 -8.12 2.63
N LEU A 110 -9.53 -7.12 1.86
CA LEU A 110 -8.63 -7.30 0.72
C LEU A 110 -7.45 -6.32 0.82
N TYR A 111 -6.32 -6.69 0.22
CA TYR A 111 -5.18 -5.79 0.03
C TYR A 111 -5.52 -4.66 -0.94
N ASN A 112 -5.16 -3.43 -0.60
CA ASN A 112 -5.28 -2.27 -1.47
C ASN A 112 -4.02 -2.10 -2.35
N ALA A 113 -3.68 -3.15 -3.09
CA ALA A 113 -2.45 -3.20 -3.88
C ALA A 113 -2.41 -2.15 -4.99
N THR A 114 -3.54 -1.87 -5.63
CA THR A 114 -3.62 -0.88 -6.71
C THR A 114 -3.37 0.53 -6.19
N THR A 115 -3.90 0.89 -5.03
CA THR A 115 -3.62 2.19 -4.40
C THR A 115 -2.15 2.28 -3.99
N MET A 116 -1.55 1.21 -3.48
CA MET A 116 -0.13 1.15 -3.14
C MET A 116 0.75 1.46 -4.35
N CYS A 117 0.56 0.77 -5.48
CA CYS A 117 1.38 1.02 -6.67
C CYS A 117 1.10 2.39 -7.29
N THR A 118 -0.15 2.88 -7.22
CA THR A 118 -0.50 4.23 -7.69
C THR A 118 0.11 5.32 -6.80
N LEU A 119 0.25 5.07 -5.50
CA LEU A 119 0.96 5.96 -4.57
C LEU A 119 2.43 6.14 -5.00
N TRP A 120 3.14 5.03 -5.28
CA TRP A 120 4.52 5.09 -5.77
C TRP A 120 4.63 5.72 -7.16
N HIS A 121 3.67 5.45 -8.06
CA HIS A 121 3.57 6.18 -9.32
C HIS A 121 3.53 7.70 -9.09
N THR A 122 2.69 8.15 -8.15
CA THR A 122 2.54 9.58 -7.82
C THR A 122 3.83 10.18 -7.28
N VAL A 123 4.62 9.43 -6.49
CA VAL A 123 5.95 9.84 -6.03
C VAL A 123 6.90 10.08 -7.20
N ALA A 124 6.95 9.17 -8.18
CA ALA A 124 7.89 9.28 -9.30
C ALA A 124 7.49 10.33 -10.34
N THR A 125 6.19 10.59 -10.49
CA THR A 125 5.68 11.51 -11.52
C THR A 125 5.34 12.90 -10.99
N HIS A 126 5.28 13.07 -9.66
CA HIS A 126 4.78 14.27 -8.99
C HIS A 126 3.34 14.66 -9.42
N ASP A 127 2.56 13.69 -9.91
CA ASP A 127 1.22 13.89 -10.45
C ASP A 127 0.20 12.98 -9.74
N ALA A 128 -0.65 13.58 -8.91
CA ALA A 128 -1.64 12.88 -8.10
C ALA A 128 -2.96 12.60 -8.85
N ARG A 129 -3.09 12.94 -10.14
CA ARG A 129 -4.34 12.76 -10.87
C ARG A 129 -4.78 11.30 -10.98
N LEU A 130 -3.84 10.37 -11.24
CA LEU A 130 -4.17 8.94 -11.24
C LEU A 130 -4.56 8.45 -9.85
N LEU A 131 -3.84 8.87 -8.81
CA LEU A 131 -4.16 8.49 -7.44
C LEU A 131 -5.54 9.00 -7.03
N ARG A 132 -5.88 10.25 -7.37
CA ARG A 132 -7.22 10.80 -7.15
C ARG A 132 -8.28 9.99 -7.87
N HIS A 133 -8.09 9.71 -9.16
CA HIS A 133 -9.01 8.88 -9.95
C HIS A 133 -9.22 7.50 -9.32
N GLN A 134 -8.15 6.84 -8.88
CA GLN A 134 -8.21 5.55 -8.19
C GLN A 134 -9.03 5.64 -6.90
N LEU A 135 -8.84 6.68 -6.10
CA LEU A 135 -9.57 6.89 -4.85
C LEU A 135 -11.05 7.23 -5.10
N ASP A 136 -11.36 7.98 -6.17
CA ASP A 136 -12.72 8.26 -6.58
C ASP A 136 -13.46 6.95 -6.94
N VAL A 137 -12.82 6.03 -7.67
CA VAL A 137 -13.38 4.70 -7.96
C VAL A 137 -13.63 3.92 -6.67
N LEU A 138 -12.66 3.90 -5.75
CA LEU A 138 -12.81 3.20 -4.47
C LEU A 138 -13.95 3.79 -3.62
N SER A 139 -14.16 5.11 -3.67
CA SER A 139 -15.23 5.77 -2.91
C SER A 139 -16.65 5.38 -3.35
N THR A 140 -16.79 4.80 -4.54
CA THR A 140 -18.09 4.28 -5.04
C THR A 140 -18.43 2.90 -4.46
N LEU A 141 -17.47 2.22 -3.85
CA LEU A 141 -17.68 0.89 -3.26
C LEU A 141 -18.40 0.99 -1.91
N PRO A 142 -19.13 -0.04 -1.48
CA PRO A 142 -19.77 -0.07 -0.17
C PRO A 142 -18.76 0.18 0.95
N THR A 143 -19.12 0.99 1.94
CA THR A 143 -18.28 1.29 3.12
C THR A 143 -18.00 0.07 4.01
N SER A 144 -18.75 -1.01 3.83
CA SER A 144 -18.50 -2.32 4.45
C SER A 144 -17.32 -3.08 3.84
N TYR A 145 -16.82 -2.67 2.67
CA TYR A 145 -15.65 -3.27 2.04
C TYR A 145 -14.38 -2.69 2.68
N VAL A 146 -13.74 -3.51 3.50
CA VAL A 146 -12.58 -3.08 4.28
C VAL A 146 -11.29 -3.42 3.55
N PHE A 147 -10.50 -2.41 3.25
CA PHE A 147 -9.19 -2.57 2.63
C PHE A 147 -8.06 -2.51 3.66
N LEU A 148 -7.03 -3.33 3.42
CA LEU A 148 -5.74 -3.23 4.09
C LEU A 148 -4.85 -2.27 3.31
N ASN A 149 -4.54 -1.12 3.90
CA ASN A 149 -3.74 -0.07 3.27
C ASN A 149 -2.28 -0.14 3.72
N TYR A 150 -1.36 -0.01 2.79
CA TYR A 150 0.07 -0.14 3.07
C TYR A 150 0.92 0.65 2.06
N VAL A 151 2.10 1.07 2.48
CA VAL A 151 3.09 1.71 1.59
C VAL A 151 3.86 0.64 0.82
N ARG A 152 4.26 -0.42 1.50
CA ARG A 152 4.89 -1.62 0.96
C ARG A 152 4.60 -2.83 1.84
N CYS A 153 4.90 -4.01 1.35
CA CYS A 153 4.84 -5.25 2.12
C CYS A 153 6.09 -6.11 1.85
N HIS A 154 6.01 -7.40 2.08
CA HIS A 154 7.09 -8.36 1.80
C HIS A 154 7.26 -8.68 0.30
N ASP A 155 6.28 -8.29 -0.51
CA ASP A 155 6.32 -8.48 -1.96
C ASP A 155 6.80 -7.23 -2.70
N ASP A 156 7.05 -7.40 -3.98
CA ASP A 156 7.46 -6.35 -4.89
C ASP A 156 6.34 -5.35 -5.19
N ILE A 157 6.71 -4.17 -5.65
CA ILE A 157 5.81 -3.14 -6.16
C ILE A 157 5.59 -3.38 -7.65
N GLY A 158 4.43 -3.92 -7.99
CA GLY A 158 4.03 -4.16 -9.38
C GLY A 158 3.22 -2.99 -9.94
N TRP A 159 3.44 -2.66 -11.24
CA TRP A 159 2.80 -1.51 -11.89
C TRP A 159 1.43 -1.85 -12.50
N GLY A 160 0.50 -2.30 -11.65
CA GLY A 160 -0.90 -2.55 -12.03
C GLY A 160 -1.73 -1.25 -12.13
N LEU A 161 -1.27 -0.30 -12.96
CA LEU A 161 -1.87 1.02 -13.12
C LEU A 161 -3.01 1.02 -14.15
N ASP A 162 -3.92 1.98 -14.05
CA ASP A 162 -4.97 2.19 -15.06
C ASP A 162 -4.41 2.92 -16.30
N TYR A 163 -3.86 2.14 -17.23
CA TYR A 163 -3.35 2.68 -18.48
C TYR A 163 -4.42 3.20 -19.44
N ARG A 164 -5.69 2.86 -19.23
CA ARG A 164 -6.79 3.46 -20.00
C ARG A 164 -6.96 4.92 -19.60
N TYR A 165 -6.89 5.22 -18.32
CA TYR A 165 -6.91 6.58 -17.80
C TYR A 165 -5.63 7.34 -18.18
N LEU A 166 -4.46 6.74 -18.00
CA LEU A 166 -3.16 7.33 -18.30
C LEU A 166 -2.97 7.66 -19.80
N ALA A 167 -3.59 6.88 -20.69
CA ALA A 167 -3.57 7.17 -22.13
C ALA A 167 -4.18 8.56 -22.47
N GLY A 168 -5.13 9.05 -21.67
CA GLY A 168 -5.66 10.41 -21.79
C GLY A 168 -4.62 11.52 -21.58
N PHE A 169 -3.49 11.20 -20.96
CA PHE A 169 -2.33 12.09 -20.75
C PHE A 169 -1.13 11.74 -21.65
N GLY A 170 -1.35 10.89 -22.68
CA GLY A 170 -0.32 10.49 -23.62
C GLY A 170 0.68 9.45 -23.09
N MET A 171 0.43 8.87 -21.90
CA MET A 171 1.29 7.85 -21.32
C MET A 171 1.02 6.48 -21.93
N GLN A 172 2.07 5.85 -22.45
CA GLN A 172 2.04 4.48 -22.97
C GLN A 172 2.61 3.52 -21.93
N GLU A 173 2.01 2.34 -21.81
CA GLU A 173 2.31 1.38 -20.73
C GLU A 173 3.79 1.01 -20.64
N VAL A 174 4.39 0.50 -21.72
CA VAL A 174 5.76 -0.01 -21.67
C VAL A 174 6.79 1.09 -21.39
N PRO A 175 6.83 2.23 -22.12
CA PRO A 175 7.76 3.32 -21.82
C PRO A 175 7.56 3.91 -20.42
N HIS A 176 6.32 3.98 -19.94
CA HIS A 176 6.01 4.52 -18.62
C HIS A 176 6.49 3.58 -17.50
N LYS A 177 6.26 2.29 -17.62
CA LYS A 177 6.81 1.30 -16.68
C LYS A 177 8.35 1.33 -16.67
N ALA A 178 8.98 1.47 -17.84
CA ALA A 178 10.44 1.63 -17.93
C ALA A 178 10.93 2.88 -17.17
N PHE A 179 10.21 4.00 -17.28
CA PHE A 179 10.50 5.22 -16.49
C PHE A 179 10.39 4.95 -15.00
N LEU A 180 9.29 4.34 -14.53
CA LEU A 180 9.09 4.06 -13.10
C LEU A 180 10.19 3.14 -12.55
N ASN A 181 10.56 2.11 -13.30
CA ASN A 181 11.63 1.21 -12.91
C ASN A 181 12.98 1.93 -12.84
N ALA A 182 13.30 2.78 -13.83
CA ALA A 182 14.53 3.58 -13.82
C ALA A 182 14.56 4.59 -12.66
N TRP A 183 13.41 5.22 -12.36
CA TRP A 183 13.28 6.13 -11.24
C TRP A 183 13.60 5.44 -9.91
N PHE A 184 12.89 4.35 -9.61
CA PHE A 184 13.06 3.68 -8.32
C PHE A 184 14.35 2.86 -8.21
N ALA A 185 14.98 2.46 -9.32
CA ALA A 185 16.32 1.89 -9.31
C ALA A 185 17.43 2.96 -9.10
N GLY A 186 17.08 4.25 -9.13
CA GLY A 186 18.05 5.35 -9.02
C GLY A 186 18.87 5.57 -10.29
N GLU A 187 18.40 5.06 -11.43
CA GLU A 187 19.04 5.21 -12.74
C GLU A 187 18.54 6.44 -13.51
N TYR A 188 17.37 6.95 -13.13
CA TYR A 188 16.82 8.15 -13.74
C TYR A 188 17.50 9.40 -13.15
N PRO A 189 17.95 10.38 -13.96
CA PRO A 189 18.61 11.58 -13.48
C PRO A 189 17.74 12.32 -12.45
N GLY A 190 18.32 12.64 -11.29
CA GLY A 190 17.63 13.34 -10.19
C GLY A 190 16.85 12.41 -9.24
N SER A 191 16.72 11.12 -9.51
CA SER A 191 16.07 10.21 -8.58
C SER A 191 16.94 9.95 -7.33
N PRO A 192 16.39 10.12 -6.12
CA PRO A 192 17.07 9.78 -4.88
C PRO A 192 16.95 8.29 -4.51
N SER A 193 16.12 7.54 -5.24
CA SER A 193 15.76 6.16 -4.89
C SER A 193 16.90 5.16 -5.07
N ARG A 194 16.84 4.07 -4.30
CA ARG A 194 17.76 2.91 -4.42
C ARG A 194 16.96 1.63 -4.23
N GLY A 195 16.20 1.27 -5.26
CA GLY A 195 15.51 -0.01 -5.35
C GLY A 195 16.22 -0.96 -6.30
N GLU A 196 15.65 -2.13 -6.46
CA GLU A 196 16.13 -3.16 -7.40
C GLU A 196 14.96 -3.74 -8.18
N ARG A 197 15.18 -4.05 -9.45
CA ARG A 197 14.18 -4.69 -10.30
C ARG A 197 13.96 -6.15 -9.88
N TYR A 198 12.74 -6.58 -9.98
CA TYR A 198 12.32 -7.96 -9.82
C TYR A 198 11.64 -8.44 -11.11
N ASN A 199 11.95 -9.67 -11.55
CA ASN A 199 11.44 -10.23 -12.81
C ASN A 199 11.67 -9.32 -14.02
N ASP A 200 12.88 -8.78 -14.15
CA ASP A 200 13.26 -7.90 -15.26
C ASP A 200 13.45 -8.69 -16.55
N ASP A 201 12.34 -8.99 -17.25
CA ASP A 201 12.39 -9.51 -18.62
C ASP A 201 12.14 -8.36 -19.60
N PRO A 202 13.18 -7.87 -20.31
CA PRO A 202 13.06 -6.74 -21.24
C PRO A 202 12.05 -6.98 -22.36
N ARG A 203 11.74 -8.25 -22.69
CA ARG A 203 10.76 -8.60 -23.72
C ARG A 203 9.32 -8.35 -23.26
N LEU A 204 9.08 -8.42 -21.97
CA LEU A 204 7.75 -8.25 -21.38
C LEU A 204 7.52 -6.81 -20.90
N GLY A 205 8.59 -6.06 -20.59
CA GLY A 205 8.49 -4.72 -20.00
C GLY A 205 7.70 -4.70 -18.69
N ASP A 206 7.74 -5.80 -17.93
CA ASP A 206 6.91 -6.03 -16.75
C ASP A 206 7.75 -6.10 -15.46
N ALA A 207 8.95 -5.52 -15.46
CA ALA A 207 9.76 -5.44 -14.27
C ALA A 207 9.01 -4.73 -13.13
N ARG A 208 9.20 -5.24 -11.92
CA ARG A 208 8.63 -4.72 -10.67
C ARG A 208 9.74 -4.20 -9.78
N MET A 209 9.42 -3.50 -8.72
CA MET A 209 10.43 -2.87 -7.88
C MET A 209 10.46 -3.45 -6.48
N CYS A 210 11.66 -3.65 -5.97
CA CYS A 210 11.94 -4.01 -4.58
C CYS A 210 12.70 -2.87 -3.90
N GLY A 211 12.40 -2.64 -2.62
CA GLY A 211 13.08 -1.64 -1.81
C GLY A 211 12.33 -1.37 -0.51
N THR A 212 13.07 -0.92 0.51
CA THR A 212 12.47 -0.39 1.73
C THR A 212 11.93 1.01 1.48
N THR A 213 10.92 1.47 2.21
CA THR A 213 10.36 2.82 2.07
C THR A 213 11.47 3.87 2.18
N ALA A 214 12.34 3.77 3.19
CA ALA A 214 13.43 4.71 3.40
C ALA A 214 14.46 4.73 2.24
N SER A 215 14.73 3.59 1.60
CA SER A 215 15.62 3.54 0.44
C SER A 215 14.96 4.10 -0.83
N LEU A 216 13.66 3.90 -0.99
CA LEU A 216 12.92 4.41 -2.16
C LEU A 216 12.62 5.90 -2.05
N THR A 217 12.52 6.46 -0.84
CA THR A 217 12.31 7.90 -0.59
C THR A 217 13.61 8.71 -0.53
N GLY A 218 14.77 8.03 -0.55
CA GLY A 218 16.07 8.69 -0.60
C GLY A 218 16.78 8.90 0.73
N VAL A 219 16.30 8.33 1.84
CA VAL A 219 16.98 8.42 3.16
C VAL A 219 18.40 7.85 3.08
N GLY A 220 18.59 6.76 2.32
CA GLY A 220 19.91 6.12 2.16
C GLY A 220 20.90 6.89 1.26
N THR A 221 20.45 7.89 0.52
CA THR A 221 21.24 8.63 -0.47
C THR A 221 21.40 10.12 -0.15
N ALA A 222 20.75 10.61 0.90
CA ALA A 222 20.81 12.00 1.31
C ALA A 222 22.25 12.41 1.62
N GLN A 223 22.74 13.45 0.95
CA GLN A 223 24.12 13.94 1.07
C GLN A 223 24.25 15.05 2.10
N ASP A 224 23.16 15.73 2.43
CA ASP A 224 23.11 16.83 3.39
C ASP A 224 21.80 16.80 4.21
N ALA A 225 21.71 17.75 5.15
CA ALA A 225 20.56 17.86 6.04
C ALA A 225 19.25 18.18 5.27
N ALA A 226 19.30 18.98 4.22
CA ALA A 226 18.11 19.36 3.46
C ALA A 226 17.55 18.17 2.68
N ALA A 227 18.41 17.38 2.01
CA ALA A 227 18.01 16.14 1.34
C ALA A 227 17.47 15.11 2.33
N MET A 228 18.09 14.98 3.50
CA MET A 228 17.58 14.09 4.58
C MET A 228 16.21 14.54 5.07
N ASP A 229 16.01 15.84 5.27
CA ASP A 229 14.72 16.41 5.70
C ASP A 229 13.62 16.15 4.67
N GLN A 230 13.93 16.29 3.39
CA GLN A 230 12.99 16.03 2.31
C GLN A 230 12.64 14.54 2.24
N ALA A 231 13.63 13.65 2.31
CA ALA A 231 13.43 12.20 2.26
C ALA A 231 12.56 11.68 3.42
N LEU A 232 12.85 12.12 4.65
CA LEU A 232 12.07 11.75 5.85
C LEU A 232 10.66 12.35 5.82
N ARG A 233 10.51 13.56 5.31
CA ARG A 233 9.18 14.18 5.16
C ARG A 233 8.33 13.43 4.15
N LEU A 234 8.91 13.04 3.01
CA LEU A 234 8.23 12.20 2.02
C LEU A 234 7.83 10.85 2.62
N ASP A 235 8.75 10.16 3.31
CA ASP A 235 8.47 8.87 3.97
C ASP A 235 7.29 9.00 4.95
N LEU A 236 7.33 10.02 5.82
CA LEU A 236 6.25 10.27 6.78
C LEU A 236 4.93 10.64 6.08
N MET A 237 4.97 11.38 4.98
CA MET A 237 3.80 11.74 4.18
C MET A 237 3.13 10.48 3.57
N LEU A 238 3.91 9.52 3.06
CA LEU A 238 3.37 8.26 2.52
C LEU A 238 2.64 7.47 3.61
N HIS A 239 3.20 7.41 4.80
CA HIS A 239 2.56 6.77 5.94
C HIS A 239 1.32 7.55 6.42
N ALA A 240 1.36 8.87 6.45
CA ALA A 240 0.20 9.70 6.74
C ALA A 240 -0.93 9.45 5.73
N PHE A 241 -0.58 9.28 4.45
CA PHE A 241 -1.54 8.97 3.40
C PHE A 241 -2.27 7.63 3.68
N ILE A 242 -1.55 6.54 3.94
CA ILE A 242 -2.21 5.25 4.24
C ILE A 242 -3.02 5.29 5.54
N LEU A 243 -2.56 6.05 6.54
CA LEU A 243 -3.28 6.29 7.78
C LEU A 243 -4.55 7.14 7.57
N THR A 244 -4.62 7.91 6.50
CA THR A 244 -5.81 8.69 6.12
C THR A 244 -6.85 7.83 5.41
N GLN A 245 -6.49 6.71 4.78
CA GLN A 245 -7.43 5.88 4.02
C GLN A 245 -8.48 5.20 4.90
N SER A 246 -9.68 4.93 4.32
CA SER A 246 -10.66 4.03 4.94
C SER A 246 -10.13 2.60 4.97
N GLY A 247 -10.49 1.84 6.00
CA GLY A 247 -9.94 0.52 6.23
C GLY A 247 -8.82 0.49 7.28
N LEU A 248 -7.98 -0.53 7.23
CA LEU A 248 -6.93 -0.77 8.21
C LEU A 248 -5.55 -0.49 7.59
N PRO A 249 -4.78 0.46 8.12
CA PRO A 249 -3.39 0.67 7.72
C PRO A 249 -2.48 -0.34 8.41
N ILE A 250 -1.47 -0.82 7.69
CA ILE A 250 -0.35 -1.56 8.26
C ILE A 250 0.97 -0.91 7.90
N LEU A 251 1.93 -0.99 8.84
CA LEU A 251 3.31 -0.63 8.62
C LEU A 251 4.14 -1.90 8.50
N TYR A 252 5.02 -1.95 7.51
CA TYR A 252 5.94 -3.07 7.39
C TYR A 252 7.09 -2.92 8.37
N ALA A 253 7.48 -4.02 9.01
CA ALA A 253 8.54 -4.02 10.03
C ALA A 253 9.85 -3.41 9.47
N GLY A 254 10.41 -2.45 10.21
CA GLY A 254 11.58 -1.68 9.83
C GLY A 254 11.28 -0.30 9.24
N ASP A 255 10.09 -0.08 8.66
CA ASP A 255 9.72 1.25 8.16
C ASP A 255 9.69 2.28 9.28
N GLU A 256 9.25 1.87 10.48
CA GLU A 256 9.19 2.75 11.66
C GLU A 256 10.54 3.28 12.14
N VAL A 257 11.63 2.65 11.73
CA VAL A 257 13.01 3.06 12.08
C VAL A 257 13.86 3.40 10.86
N ALA A 258 13.21 3.74 9.75
CA ALA A 258 13.87 4.07 8.49
C ALA A 258 14.91 3.01 8.07
N GLN A 259 14.54 1.71 8.18
CA GLN A 259 15.42 0.62 7.79
C GLN A 259 15.72 0.70 6.29
N LEU A 260 17.00 0.62 5.94
CA LEU A 260 17.45 0.63 4.56
C LEU A 260 17.44 -0.77 3.96
N ASN A 261 17.65 -0.83 2.64
CA ASN A 261 17.86 -2.08 1.92
C ASN A 261 18.99 -2.91 2.52
N ASP A 262 18.85 -4.23 2.47
CA ASP A 262 19.85 -5.20 2.89
C ASP A 262 20.53 -5.81 1.66
N ASP A 263 21.63 -5.22 1.21
CA ASP A 263 22.41 -5.73 0.08
C ASP A 263 23.17 -7.04 0.41
N ALA A 264 23.26 -7.42 1.69
CA ALA A 264 23.96 -8.64 2.10
C ALA A 264 23.26 -9.92 1.59
N TYR A 265 21.98 -9.84 1.21
CA TYR A 265 21.26 -10.97 0.60
C TYR A 265 21.97 -11.52 -0.65
N ARG A 266 22.72 -10.68 -1.37
CA ARG A 266 23.48 -11.05 -2.58
C ARG A 266 24.62 -12.02 -2.31
N LEU A 267 25.05 -12.09 -1.04
CA LEU A 267 26.12 -13.00 -0.58
C LEU A 267 25.55 -14.36 -0.12
N ASP A 268 24.23 -14.48 0.02
CA ASP A 268 23.54 -15.70 0.42
C ASP A 268 23.07 -16.48 -0.82
N PRO A 269 23.66 -17.67 -1.12
CA PRO A 269 23.27 -18.46 -2.29
C PRO A 269 21.79 -18.87 -2.32
N LEU A 270 21.10 -18.85 -1.18
CA LEU A 270 19.68 -19.20 -1.07
C LEU A 270 18.76 -18.00 -1.33
N LYS A 271 19.31 -16.77 -1.36
CA LYS A 271 18.54 -15.54 -1.46
C LYS A 271 18.85 -14.74 -2.72
N VAL A 272 20.05 -14.88 -3.28
CA VAL A 272 20.57 -14.05 -4.39
C VAL A 272 19.66 -14.02 -5.62
N GLU A 273 18.94 -15.10 -5.89
CA GLU A 273 18.04 -15.20 -7.05
C GLU A 273 16.68 -14.47 -6.86
N ASP A 274 16.39 -13.98 -5.65
CA ASP A 274 15.14 -13.28 -5.35
C ASP A 274 15.42 -11.89 -4.77
N SER A 275 15.35 -10.87 -5.63
CA SER A 275 15.61 -9.47 -5.24
C SER A 275 14.66 -8.91 -4.19
N ARG A 276 13.54 -9.58 -3.88
CA ARG A 276 12.68 -9.21 -2.75
C ARG A 276 13.41 -9.33 -1.41
N ASN A 277 14.47 -10.14 -1.33
CA ASN A 277 15.31 -10.22 -0.15
C ASN A 277 16.03 -8.90 0.17
N LEU A 278 16.17 -7.99 -0.79
CA LEU A 278 16.68 -6.63 -0.58
C LEU A 278 15.91 -5.88 0.54
N HIS A 279 14.60 -6.05 0.59
CA HIS A 279 13.73 -5.37 1.56
C HIS A 279 13.13 -6.30 2.63
N ARG A 280 13.56 -7.57 2.65
CA ARG A 280 13.19 -8.58 3.67
C ARG A 280 14.32 -8.84 4.67
N GLY A 281 15.30 -7.92 4.76
CA GLY A 281 16.41 -8.01 5.69
C GLY A 281 15.94 -8.16 7.14
N MET A 282 16.82 -8.70 7.97
CA MET A 282 16.56 -8.80 9.41
C MET A 282 16.30 -7.41 9.99
N PHE A 283 15.37 -7.33 10.97
CA PHE A 283 15.12 -6.08 11.67
C PHE A 283 16.39 -5.62 12.40
N ASP A 284 16.80 -4.38 12.12
CA ASP A 284 18.03 -3.79 12.68
C ASP A 284 17.74 -3.22 14.07
N TRP A 285 17.91 -4.05 15.09
CA TRP A 285 17.70 -3.68 16.49
C TRP A 285 18.66 -2.58 16.96
N GLN A 286 19.90 -2.55 16.47
CA GLN A 286 20.87 -1.50 16.82
C GLN A 286 20.43 -0.16 16.26
N ARG A 287 19.94 -0.12 15.02
CA ARG A 287 19.36 1.06 14.41
C ARG A 287 18.11 1.52 15.16
N ALA A 288 17.27 0.57 15.58
CA ALA A 288 16.05 0.84 16.33
C ALA A 288 16.28 1.49 17.72
N GLU A 289 17.45 1.32 18.32
CA GLU A 289 17.81 2.02 19.58
C GLU A 289 17.79 3.54 19.41
N ASN A 290 18.10 4.04 18.21
CA ASN A 290 18.08 5.46 17.91
C ASN A 290 16.67 6.07 17.81
N ARG A 291 15.60 5.29 17.87
CA ARG A 291 14.19 5.76 17.73
C ARG A 291 13.77 6.80 18.77
N ILE A 292 14.48 6.88 19.89
CA ILE A 292 14.22 7.87 20.95
C ILE A 292 14.99 9.18 20.75
N ASN A 293 16.03 9.19 19.91
CA ASN A 293 16.84 10.37 19.64
C ASN A 293 16.26 11.18 18.46
N PRO A 294 15.66 12.37 18.71
CA PRO A 294 15.02 13.18 17.66
C PRO A 294 16.00 13.73 16.62
N ASP A 295 17.32 13.72 16.88
CA ASP A 295 18.34 14.22 15.97
C ASP A 295 18.75 13.17 14.92
N THR A 296 18.26 11.93 15.05
CA THR A 296 18.53 10.85 14.10
C THR A 296 17.37 10.65 13.12
N PRO A 297 17.63 10.15 11.90
CA PRO A 297 16.57 9.77 10.96
C PRO A 297 15.55 8.78 11.56
N GLN A 298 16.04 7.79 12.33
CA GLN A 298 15.22 6.79 13.02
C GLN A 298 14.29 7.43 14.04
N GLY A 299 14.82 8.33 14.87
CA GLY A 299 14.04 9.00 15.92
C GLY A 299 13.02 9.96 15.31
N ARG A 300 13.40 10.71 14.30
CA ARG A 300 12.50 11.64 13.60
C ARG A 300 11.32 10.90 12.98
N LEU A 301 11.58 9.82 12.23
CA LEU A 301 10.54 9.04 11.59
C LEU A 301 9.67 8.33 12.64
N PHE A 302 10.28 7.64 13.61
CA PHE A 302 9.54 6.92 14.65
C PHE A 302 8.60 7.84 15.46
N GLN A 303 9.08 9.01 15.87
CA GLN A 303 8.26 9.96 16.63
C GLN A 303 7.15 10.56 15.77
N GLY A 304 7.43 10.85 14.48
CA GLY A 304 6.43 11.28 13.52
C GLY A 304 5.33 10.24 13.34
N LEU A 305 5.69 8.98 13.08
CA LEU A 305 4.72 7.87 12.96
C LEU A 305 3.93 7.65 14.24
N ARG A 306 4.58 7.68 15.39
CA ARG A 306 3.92 7.56 16.70
C ARG A 306 2.86 8.66 16.87
N ARG A 307 3.19 9.91 16.49
CA ARG A 307 2.25 11.04 16.56
C ARG A 307 1.07 10.84 15.62
N LEU A 308 1.32 10.39 14.38
CA LEU A 308 0.25 10.06 13.42
C LEU A 308 -0.71 9.00 13.96
N VAL A 309 -0.17 7.91 14.48
CA VAL A 309 -0.97 6.82 15.07
C VAL A 309 -1.79 7.31 16.28
N GLN A 310 -1.19 8.14 17.12
CA GLN A 310 -1.89 8.74 18.27
C GLN A 310 -3.07 9.59 17.81
N VAL A 311 -2.84 10.54 16.89
CA VAL A 311 -3.91 11.41 16.37
C VAL A 311 -5.03 10.60 15.71
N ARG A 312 -4.66 9.57 14.94
CA ARG A 312 -5.63 8.67 14.32
C ARG A 312 -6.51 7.95 15.35
N ARG A 313 -5.93 7.50 16.47
CA ARG A 313 -6.68 6.80 17.55
C ARG A 313 -7.62 7.73 18.29
N GLU A 314 -7.24 8.98 18.46
CA GLU A 314 -7.97 9.97 19.24
C GLU A 314 -9.08 10.67 18.46
N ASN A 315 -9.01 10.68 17.13
CA ASN A 315 -9.97 11.39 16.30
C ASN A 315 -10.97 10.44 15.61
N PRO A 316 -12.28 10.56 15.90
CA PRO A 316 -13.33 9.70 15.32
C PRO A 316 -13.47 9.77 13.80
N ALA A 317 -13.02 10.85 13.13
CA ALA A 317 -13.03 10.93 11.67
C ALA A 317 -12.16 9.87 11.00
N PHE A 318 -11.25 9.22 11.75
CA PHE A 318 -10.45 8.09 11.25
C PHE A 318 -11.12 6.71 11.42
N ALA A 319 -12.39 6.64 11.82
CA ALA A 319 -13.09 5.37 11.91
C ALA A 319 -12.95 4.54 10.64
N VAL A 320 -12.86 3.20 10.76
CA VAL A 320 -12.63 2.27 9.65
C VAL A 320 -13.63 2.46 8.51
N ASN A 321 -14.88 2.71 8.86
CA ASN A 321 -16.01 2.90 7.95
C ASN A 321 -16.38 4.36 7.71
N ALA A 322 -15.49 5.31 8.03
CA ALA A 322 -15.71 6.71 7.69
C ALA A 322 -15.82 6.89 6.18
N VAL A 323 -16.73 7.75 5.76
CA VAL A 323 -16.79 8.18 4.36
C VAL A 323 -15.49 8.93 4.05
N CYS A 324 -14.86 8.56 2.95
CA CYS A 324 -13.63 9.20 2.49
C CYS A 324 -13.78 9.52 1.00
N HIS A 325 -13.60 10.79 0.65
CA HIS A 325 -13.68 11.24 -0.74
C HIS A 325 -12.56 12.24 -1.04
N THR A 326 -12.24 12.38 -2.31
CA THR A 326 -11.25 13.35 -2.76
C THR A 326 -11.86 14.74 -2.91
N ILE A 327 -11.01 15.77 -2.85
CA ILE A 327 -11.39 17.14 -3.21
C ILE A 327 -10.51 17.66 -4.33
N GLY A 328 -11.10 18.53 -5.19
CA GLY A 328 -10.37 19.16 -6.27
C GLY A 328 -9.41 20.23 -5.74
N LEU A 329 -8.17 20.17 -6.18
CA LEU A 329 -7.13 21.15 -5.87
C LEU A 329 -6.53 21.71 -7.16
N PRO A 330 -6.00 22.95 -7.15
CA PRO A 330 -5.55 23.63 -8.36
C PRO A 330 -4.30 23.03 -9.01
N SER A 331 -3.43 22.38 -8.22
CA SER A 331 -2.22 21.73 -8.74
C SER A 331 -2.41 20.22 -8.92
N PRO A 332 -1.92 19.62 -10.01
CA PRO A 332 -1.90 18.18 -10.18
C PRO A 332 -1.00 17.44 -9.19
N SER A 333 -0.05 18.12 -8.56
CA SER A 333 0.81 17.54 -7.52
C SER A 333 0.15 17.46 -6.14
N LEU A 334 -0.98 18.15 -5.96
CA LEU A 334 -1.69 18.16 -4.70
C LEU A 334 -2.81 17.10 -4.69
N LEU A 335 -2.90 16.39 -3.57
CA LEU A 335 -4.02 15.50 -3.26
C LEU A 335 -4.74 16.02 -2.02
N GLY A 336 -6.06 16.14 -2.09
CA GLY A 336 -6.90 16.47 -0.95
C GLY A 336 -7.91 15.37 -0.68
N LEU A 337 -8.07 15.00 0.59
CA LEU A 337 -9.03 14.01 1.08
C LEU A 337 -9.87 14.62 2.18
N VAL A 338 -11.16 14.31 2.17
CA VAL A 338 -12.08 14.62 3.27
C VAL A 338 -12.60 13.31 3.85
N ARG A 339 -12.58 13.22 5.17
CA ARG A 339 -13.13 12.09 5.92
C ARG A 339 -14.22 12.58 6.86
N GLU A 340 -15.31 11.83 6.89
CA GLU A 340 -16.47 12.18 7.72
C GLU A 340 -16.95 10.97 8.52
N ALA A 341 -17.00 11.11 9.83
CA ALA A 341 -17.56 10.11 10.74
C ALA A 341 -18.02 10.75 12.03
N LYS A 342 -19.15 10.28 12.56
CA LYS A 342 -19.68 10.68 13.88
C LYS A 342 -19.78 12.20 14.09
N GLY A 343 -20.13 12.92 13.01
CA GLY A 343 -20.27 14.39 13.05
C GLY A 343 -18.96 15.15 13.08
N GLN A 344 -17.84 14.50 12.84
CA GLN A 344 -16.53 15.13 12.71
C GLN A 344 -16.03 15.03 11.26
N THR A 345 -15.42 16.10 10.80
CA THR A 345 -14.80 16.21 9.48
C THR A 345 -13.31 16.42 9.64
N LEU A 346 -12.53 15.65 8.87
CA LEU A 346 -11.09 15.80 8.71
C LEU A 346 -10.79 16.13 7.24
N CYS A 347 -10.00 17.16 6.99
CA CYS A 347 -9.40 17.41 5.69
C CYS A 347 -7.90 17.11 5.75
N ALA A 348 -7.43 16.24 4.85
CA ALA A 348 -6.03 15.88 4.71
C ALA A 348 -5.52 16.34 3.35
N LEU A 349 -4.40 17.06 3.34
CA LEU A 349 -3.76 17.54 2.13
C LEU A 349 -2.33 17.00 2.05
N PHE A 350 -1.90 16.66 0.83
CA PHE A 350 -0.61 16.06 0.53
C PHE A 350 0.00 16.76 -0.67
N ASN A 351 1.27 17.16 -0.57
CA ASN A 351 2.02 17.74 -1.68
C ASN A 351 3.05 16.73 -2.21
N PHE A 352 2.76 16.11 -3.34
CA PHE A 352 3.66 15.18 -4.03
C PHE A 352 4.66 15.91 -4.96
N GLY A 353 4.56 17.24 -5.07
CA GLY A 353 5.49 18.04 -5.87
C GLY A 353 6.87 18.12 -5.23
N ASP A 354 7.82 18.56 -6.03
CA ASP A 354 9.21 18.85 -5.65
C ASP A 354 9.41 20.28 -5.13
N GLU A 355 8.37 21.13 -5.24
CA GLU A 355 8.35 22.50 -4.76
C GLU A 355 7.25 22.72 -3.71
N PRO A 356 7.39 23.74 -2.84
CA PRO A 356 6.31 24.15 -1.96
C PRO A 356 5.07 24.59 -2.73
N ALA A 357 3.89 24.19 -2.27
CA ALA A 357 2.62 24.50 -2.92
C ALA A 357 1.68 25.27 -2.00
N SER A 358 1.03 26.32 -2.53
CA SER A 358 -0.02 27.05 -1.81
C SER A 358 -1.30 26.24 -1.71
N ILE A 359 -1.89 26.21 -0.51
CA ILE A 359 -3.13 25.50 -0.20
C ILE A 359 -4.21 26.47 0.31
N HIS A 360 -4.63 27.38 -0.54
CA HIS A 360 -5.66 28.32 -0.14
C HIS A 360 -7.03 27.62 -0.03
N LEU A 361 -7.50 27.39 1.21
CA LEU A 361 -8.80 26.77 1.50
C LEU A 361 -9.72 27.75 2.23
N PRO A 362 -10.96 27.94 1.76
CA PRO A 362 -11.88 28.92 2.31
C PRO A 362 -12.25 28.71 3.79
N TRP A 363 -12.11 27.49 4.29
CA TRP A 363 -12.45 27.12 5.69
C TRP A 363 -11.22 27.07 6.62
N ALA A 364 -10.01 27.41 6.14
CA ALA A 364 -8.78 27.29 6.92
C ALA A 364 -8.78 28.18 8.19
N GLU A 365 -9.50 29.29 8.20
CA GLU A 365 -9.53 30.23 9.33
C GLU A 365 -10.07 29.62 10.64
N ASN A 366 -10.92 28.60 10.56
CA ASN A 366 -11.52 27.96 11.75
C ASN A 366 -11.02 26.52 11.96
N THR A 367 -9.85 26.17 11.42
CA THR A 367 -9.26 24.83 11.53
C THR A 367 -7.97 24.84 12.33
N ILE A 368 -7.60 23.67 12.82
CA ILE A 368 -6.29 23.38 13.41
C ILE A 368 -5.64 22.23 12.65
N ASP A 369 -4.32 22.27 12.55
CA ASP A 369 -3.52 21.10 12.21
C ASP A 369 -3.49 20.16 13.43
N LEU A 370 -3.97 18.97 13.27
CA LEU A 370 -4.09 17.98 14.36
C LEU A 370 -2.73 17.48 14.87
N LEU A 371 -1.67 17.65 14.09
CA LEU A 371 -0.32 17.24 14.49
C LEU A 371 0.37 18.28 15.35
N SER A 372 0.32 19.54 14.95
CA SER A 372 0.93 20.65 15.70
C SER A 372 0.00 21.26 16.74
N GLY A 373 -1.32 21.24 16.52
CA GLY A 373 -2.31 21.95 17.32
C GLY A 373 -2.44 23.44 16.95
N GLU A 374 -1.70 23.89 15.93
CA GLU A 374 -1.65 25.28 15.49
C GLU A 374 -2.57 25.53 14.27
N THR A 375 -2.70 26.78 13.86
CA THR A 375 -3.36 27.13 12.61
C THR A 375 -2.55 26.58 11.44
N PRO A 376 -3.16 25.86 10.48
CA PRO A 376 -2.44 25.32 9.33
C PRO A 376 -1.73 26.41 8.53
N SER A 377 -0.55 26.08 7.99
CA SER A 377 0.15 26.96 7.04
C SER A 377 -0.60 27.00 5.71
N ASP A 378 -0.61 28.15 5.04
CA ASP A 378 -1.10 28.31 3.67
C ASP A 378 -0.19 27.68 2.61
N VAL A 379 0.95 27.14 3.02
CA VAL A 379 1.95 26.54 2.12
C VAL A 379 2.36 25.19 2.67
N LEU A 380 2.25 24.15 1.85
CA LEU A 380 2.82 22.83 2.11
C LEU A 380 4.17 22.69 1.42
N PRO A 381 5.22 22.33 2.16
CA PRO A 381 6.53 22.06 1.55
C PRO A 381 6.48 20.84 0.61
N ALA A 382 7.49 20.67 -0.22
CA ALA A 382 7.68 19.46 -1.01
C ALA A 382 7.67 18.21 -0.12
N GLY A 383 6.91 17.18 -0.49
CA GLY A 383 6.70 15.98 0.33
C GLY A 383 5.97 16.24 1.65
N GLY A 384 5.32 17.40 1.81
CA GLY A 384 4.61 17.80 3.03
C GLY A 384 3.14 17.40 3.01
N PHE A 385 2.56 17.33 4.20
CA PHE A 385 1.13 17.08 4.39
C PHE A 385 0.61 17.79 5.64
N VAL A 386 -0.72 17.87 5.75
CA VAL A 386 -1.42 18.41 6.92
C VAL A 386 -2.73 17.66 7.14
N TRP A 387 -3.08 17.43 8.39
CA TRP A 387 -4.40 16.94 8.83
C TRP A 387 -5.15 18.03 9.56
N MET A 388 -6.20 18.54 8.96
CA MET A 388 -6.96 19.66 9.47
C MET A 388 -8.34 19.21 9.99
N ALA A 389 -8.75 19.73 11.13
CA ALA A 389 -10.09 19.59 11.68
C ALA A 389 -10.60 20.92 12.19
N GLU A 390 -11.92 21.06 12.35
CA GLU A 390 -12.49 22.24 12.97
C GLU A 390 -12.00 22.40 14.42
N LYS A 391 -11.78 23.65 14.85
CA LYS A 391 -11.49 23.97 16.24
C LYS A 391 -12.73 23.62 17.08
N THR A 392 -12.59 22.65 17.96
CA THR A 392 -13.60 22.40 18.99
C THR A 392 -13.52 23.52 20.03
N HIS A 393 -14.64 24.24 20.24
CA HIS A 393 -14.78 25.29 21.26
C HIS A 393 -14.80 24.70 22.67
#